data_63df04d0cace39f1077cb88db9200f54
#
_entry.id   63df04d0cace39f1077cb88db9200f54
#
_cell.length_a   1.000
_cell.length_b   1.000
_cell.length_c   1.000
_cell.angle_alpha   90.00
_cell.angle_beta   90.00
_cell.angle_gamma   90.00
#
_symmetry.space_group_name_H-M   'P 1'
#
loop_
_entity.id
_entity.type
_entity.pdbx_description
1 polymer ?
#
loop_
_entity_poly.entity_id
_entity_poly.type
_entity_poly.pdbx_seq_one_letter_code
_entity_poly.pdbx_strand_id
1 'polypeptide(L)'
;SKIGVVEGTKVEITFTPNTGYMIDKVLVNGIEKTVTGNEIEITVDEEKTVEVSYKKIPFTITVEEVTGATVNPDGTVTVGYGDNKDFTITANTGYKLVKVLVNDVEKALDGNTLKLKNITSNMKIKVVVEKIEYKVIEGAEQTYTITEDTEARFRIDADYSLFNNKVYVDNVLVDSSNYTSKSGSTIIVLNKDYVDTLAVGEHTLKVAF
;
A
#
# COMPACT_ATOMS: atom_id res chain seq x y z
N SER A 1 -13.14 37.08 -35.48
CA SER A 1 -14.39 37.74 -35.93
C SER A 1 -14.62 38.97 -35.07
N LYS A 2 -14.75 40.14 -35.70
CA LYS A 2 -15.20 41.34 -35.00
C LYS A 2 -16.74 41.33 -35.01
N ILE A 3 -17.36 41.31 -33.87
CA ILE A 3 -18.79 41.52 -33.69
C ILE A 3 -18.94 42.96 -33.20
N GLY A 4 -19.68 43.79 -33.95
CA GLY A 4 -20.03 45.13 -33.50
C GLY A 4 -21.11 45.04 -32.42
N VAL A 5 -20.77 45.41 -31.19
CA VAL A 5 -21.70 45.42 -30.05
C VAL A 5 -21.90 46.86 -29.62
N VAL A 6 -23.12 47.22 -29.23
CA VAL A 6 -23.43 48.56 -28.71
C VAL A 6 -22.87 48.66 -27.28
N GLU A 7 -22.30 49.82 -26.96
CA GLU A 7 -21.81 50.11 -25.60
C GLU A 7 -22.91 49.87 -24.54
N GLY A 8 -22.52 49.26 -23.43
CA GLY A 8 -23.44 48.86 -22.35
C GLY A 8 -24.15 47.52 -22.57
N THR A 9 -23.96 46.88 -23.73
CA THR A 9 -24.57 45.57 -23.99
C THR A 9 -23.96 44.49 -23.08
N LYS A 10 -24.80 43.63 -22.52
CA LYS A 10 -24.38 42.42 -21.84
C LYS A 10 -24.18 41.31 -22.87
N VAL A 11 -23.04 40.68 -22.82
CA VAL A 11 -22.69 39.56 -23.70
C VAL A 11 -22.36 38.33 -22.84
N GLU A 12 -23.03 37.23 -23.14
CA GLU A 12 -22.74 35.93 -22.56
C GLU A 12 -21.73 35.19 -23.46
N ILE A 13 -20.68 34.65 -22.85
CA ILE A 13 -19.64 33.91 -23.54
C ILE A 13 -19.60 32.50 -22.95
N THR A 14 -19.90 31.52 -23.79
CA THR A 14 -19.85 30.09 -23.43
C THR A 14 -18.52 29.50 -23.88
N PHE A 15 -17.88 28.75 -23.01
CA PHE A 15 -16.66 27.99 -23.29
C PHE A 15 -16.98 26.52 -23.41
N THR A 16 -16.35 25.83 -24.33
CA THR A 16 -16.52 24.38 -24.52
C THR A 16 -15.18 23.68 -24.28
N PRO A 17 -14.90 23.24 -23.06
CA PRO A 17 -13.70 22.45 -22.79
C PRO A 17 -13.69 21.15 -23.59
N ASN A 18 -12.52 20.74 -24.05
CA ASN A 18 -12.34 19.42 -24.64
C ASN A 18 -12.58 18.32 -23.58
N THR A 19 -12.90 17.09 -24.06
CA THR A 19 -13.08 15.94 -23.19
C THR A 19 -11.90 15.77 -22.23
N GLY A 20 -12.19 15.63 -20.95
CA GLY A 20 -11.18 15.49 -19.89
C GLY A 20 -10.58 16.80 -19.39
N TYR A 21 -11.03 17.94 -19.88
CA TYR A 21 -10.61 19.24 -19.40
C TYR A 21 -11.77 20.02 -18.77
N MET A 22 -11.41 20.93 -17.90
CA MET A 22 -12.31 21.92 -17.29
C MET A 22 -11.66 23.29 -17.40
N ILE A 23 -12.46 24.35 -17.29
CA ILE A 23 -11.93 25.71 -17.22
C ILE A 23 -11.09 25.82 -15.96
N ASP A 24 -9.87 26.34 -16.10
CA ASP A 24 -9.03 26.68 -14.96
C ASP A 24 -9.33 28.12 -14.52
N LYS A 25 -9.22 29.08 -15.43
CA LYS A 25 -9.57 30.46 -15.19
C LYS A 25 -9.94 31.18 -16.49
N VAL A 26 -10.69 32.26 -16.35
CA VAL A 26 -11.02 33.19 -17.40
C VAL A 26 -10.57 34.57 -16.97
N LEU A 27 -9.85 35.26 -17.84
CA LEU A 27 -9.45 36.66 -17.64
C LEU A 27 -10.17 37.56 -18.64
N VAL A 28 -10.67 38.72 -18.19
CA VAL A 28 -11.20 39.77 -19.03
C VAL A 28 -10.35 41.00 -18.78
N ASN A 29 -9.65 41.48 -19.81
CA ASN A 29 -8.65 42.55 -19.70
C ASN A 29 -7.62 42.28 -18.59
N GLY A 30 -7.18 41.00 -18.44
CA GLY A 30 -6.23 40.57 -17.41
C GLY A 30 -6.83 40.37 -16.01
N ILE A 31 -8.11 40.66 -15.80
CA ILE A 31 -8.79 40.52 -14.51
C ILE A 31 -9.59 39.21 -14.50
N GLU A 32 -9.35 38.38 -13.49
CA GLU A 32 -10.05 37.07 -13.32
C GLU A 32 -11.55 37.28 -13.11
N LYS A 33 -12.35 36.50 -13.82
CA LYS A 33 -13.80 36.44 -13.72
C LYS A 33 -14.30 35.09 -13.18
N THR A 34 -15.31 35.16 -12.33
CA THR A 34 -16.00 33.96 -11.88
C THR A 34 -16.74 33.33 -13.05
N VAL A 35 -16.53 32.05 -13.27
CA VAL A 35 -17.20 31.22 -14.27
C VAL A 35 -18.34 30.45 -13.63
N THR A 36 -19.51 30.49 -14.22
CA THR A 36 -20.67 29.71 -13.77
C THR A 36 -21.09 28.76 -14.89
N GLY A 37 -21.00 27.48 -14.67
CA GLY A 37 -21.43 26.46 -15.63
C GLY A 37 -20.73 26.48 -16.99
N ASN A 38 -19.53 26.94 -17.13
CA ASN A 38 -18.78 27.22 -18.37
C ASN A 38 -19.12 28.52 -19.08
N GLU A 39 -19.75 29.48 -18.40
CA GLU A 39 -20.18 30.73 -18.99
C GLU A 39 -19.71 31.93 -18.15
N ILE A 40 -19.50 33.07 -18.83
CA ILE A 40 -19.33 34.38 -18.19
C ILE A 40 -20.25 35.39 -18.86
N GLU A 41 -20.79 36.32 -18.07
CA GLU A 41 -21.44 37.50 -18.58
C GLU A 41 -20.48 38.69 -18.46
N ILE A 42 -20.34 39.49 -19.53
CA ILE A 42 -19.56 40.73 -19.53
C ILE A 42 -20.39 41.87 -20.08
N THR A 43 -20.20 43.06 -19.53
CA THR A 43 -20.73 44.30 -20.13
C THR A 43 -19.67 44.90 -21.02
N VAL A 44 -20.04 45.21 -22.26
CA VAL A 44 -19.12 45.77 -23.26
C VAL A 44 -19.23 47.30 -23.22
N ASP A 45 -18.32 47.93 -22.52
CA ASP A 45 -18.18 49.38 -22.38
C ASP A 45 -16.91 49.92 -23.10
N GLU A 46 -16.03 49.00 -23.51
CA GLU A 46 -14.79 49.25 -24.24
C GLU A 46 -14.36 47.97 -24.96
N GLU A 47 -13.24 47.97 -25.68
CA GLU A 47 -12.65 46.76 -26.25
C GLU A 47 -12.26 45.80 -25.12
N LYS A 48 -12.76 44.57 -25.19
CA LYS A 48 -12.49 43.53 -24.19
C LYS A 48 -11.66 42.40 -24.79
N THR A 49 -10.58 42.04 -24.09
CA THR A 49 -9.81 40.82 -24.36
C THR A 49 -10.25 39.74 -23.37
N VAL A 50 -10.65 38.59 -23.89
CA VAL A 50 -11.03 37.40 -23.06
C VAL A 50 -10.00 36.32 -23.30
N GLU A 51 -9.37 35.88 -22.21
CA GLU A 51 -8.42 34.77 -22.20
C GLU A 51 -8.98 33.65 -21.31
N VAL A 52 -8.91 32.42 -21.80
CA VAL A 52 -9.33 31.24 -21.06
C VAL A 52 -8.21 30.22 -20.97
N SER A 53 -7.98 29.69 -19.81
CA SER A 53 -7.08 28.56 -19.59
C SER A 53 -7.86 27.32 -19.12
N TYR A 54 -7.35 26.16 -19.49
CA TYR A 54 -7.95 24.86 -19.18
C TYR A 54 -6.97 23.99 -18.41
N LYS A 55 -7.51 23.15 -17.51
CA LYS A 55 -6.75 22.12 -16.82
C LYS A 55 -7.48 20.77 -16.96
N LYS A 56 -6.74 19.68 -16.77
CA LYS A 56 -7.33 18.34 -16.72
C LYS A 56 -8.30 18.23 -15.55
N ILE A 57 -9.39 17.53 -15.74
CA ILE A 57 -10.32 17.16 -14.66
C ILE A 57 -9.53 16.31 -13.64
N PRO A 58 -9.47 16.71 -12.36
CA PRO A 58 -8.75 15.95 -11.35
C PRO A 58 -9.57 14.74 -10.89
N PHE A 59 -8.88 13.62 -10.70
CA PHE A 59 -9.39 12.42 -10.04
C PHE A 59 -8.51 12.04 -8.88
N THR A 60 -9.09 11.36 -7.90
CA THR A 60 -8.38 10.85 -6.73
C THR A 60 -8.22 9.34 -6.79
N ILE A 61 -7.05 8.88 -6.37
CA ILE A 61 -6.78 7.48 -6.10
C ILE A 61 -6.50 7.36 -4.61
N THR A 62 -7.35 6.64 -3.89
CA THR A 62 -7.21 6.44 -2.44
C THR A 62 -6.71 5.03 -2.17
N VAL A 63 -5.57 4.93 -1.49
CA VAL A 63 -5.05 3.66 -0.96
C VAL A 63 -5.69 3.45 0.41
N GLU A 64 -6.39 2.32 0.58
CA GLU A 64 -6.94 1.93 1.88
C GLU A 64 -5.80 1.52 2.82
N GLU A 65 -5.94 1.86 4.10
CA GLU A 65 -4.98 1.45 5.12
C GLU A 65 -4.84 -0.07 5.16
N VAL A 66 -3.61 -0.55 5.23
CA VAL A 66 -3.29 -1.97 5.30
C VAL A 66 -2.22 -2.23 6.34
N THR A 67 -2.48 -3.20 7.23
CA THR A 67 -1.48 -3.74 8.13
C THR A 67 -0.76 -4.90 7.45
N GLY A 68 0.57 -4.90 7.46
CA GLY A 68 1.37 -5.98 6.87
C GLY A 68 1.80 -5.76 5.42
N ALA A 69 1.56 -4.58 4.85
CA ALA A 69 2.14 -4.14 3.59
C ALA A 69 2.45 -2.65 3.59
N THR A 70 3.35 -2.24 2.71
CA THR A 70 3.64 -0.83 2.40
C THR A 70 3.23 -0.57 0.96
N VAL A 71 2.57 0.56 0.73
CA VAL A 71 2.19 1.04 -0.59
C VAL A 71 2.81 2.41 -0.82
N ASN A 72 3.43 2.61 -1.97
CA ASN A 72 4.05 3.90 -2.32
C ASN A 72 3.64 4.34 -3.75
N PRO A 73 3.04 5.54 -3.91
CA PRO A 73 2.61 6.45 -2.85
C PRO A 73 1.45 5.89 -2.03
N ASP A 74 1.32 6.34 -0.78
CA ASP A 74 0.23 5.99 0.14
C ASP A 74 -0.85 7.08 0.19
N GLY A 75 -1.92 6.81 0.93
CA GLY A 75 -3.02 7.75 1.16
C GLY A 75 -3.78 8.11 -0.12
N THR A 76 -4.07 9.40 -0.30
CA THR A 76 -4.83 9.90 -1.45
C THR A 76 -3.92 10.67 -2.41
N VAL A 77 -3.89 10.24 -3.67
CA VAL A 77 -3.13 10.86 -4.76
C VAL A 77 -4.09 11.48 -5.76
N THR A 78 -3.83 12.72 -6.18
CA THR A 78 -4.59 13.38 -7.25
C THR A 78 -3.87 13.23 -8.57
N VAL A 79 -4.60 12.90 -9.63
CA VAL A 79 -4.13 12.76 -11.02
C VAL A 79 -5.08 13.48 -11.97
N GLY A 80 -4.61 13.86 -13.15
CA GLY A 80 -5.47 14.43 -14.20
C GLY A 80 -6.16 13.36 -15.03
N TYR A 81 -7.26 13.71 -15.69
CA TYR A 81 -7.93 12.86 -16.67
C TYR A 81 -6.93 12.26 -17.68
N GLY A 82 -7.02 10.97 -17.91
CA GLY A 82 -6.17 10.25 -18.85
C GLY A 82 -4.74 10.01 -18.40
N ASP A 83 -4.35 10.49 -17.21
CA ASP A 83 -3.01 10.24 -16.66
C ASP A 83 -2.81 8.76 -16.29
N ASN A 84 -1.55 8.38 -16.20
CA ASN A 84 -1.14 7.10 -15.66
C ASN A 84 -0.55 7.31 -14.25
N LYS A 85 -0.67 6.30 -13.40
CA LYS A 85 -0.06 6.32 -12.08
C LYS A 85 0.34 4.92 -11.65
N ASP A 86 1.57 4.80 -11.17
CA ASP A 86 2.13 3.56 -10.65
C ASP A 86 2.16 3.60 -9.12
N PHE A 87 1.93 2.43 -8.52
CA PHE A 87 2.04 2.20 -7.07
C PHE A 87 2.92 0.98 -6.83
N THR A 88 3.94 1.14 -5.98
CA THR A 88 4.76 0.01 -5.53
C THR A 88 4.15 -0.58 -4.27
N ILE A 89 3.95 -1.90 -4.24
CA ILE A 89 3.31 -2.62 -3.15
C ILE A 89 4.30 -3.68 -2.64
N THR A 90 4.63 -3.61 -1.36
CA THR A 90 5.58 -4.52 -0.74
C THR A 90 4.98 -5.11 0.53
N ALA A 91 4.88 -6.43 0.60
CA ALA A 91 4.51 -7.09 1.85
C ALA A 91 5.62 -6.91 2.88
N ASN A 92 5.25 -6.60 4.11
CA ASN A 92 6.19 -6.47 5.22
C ASN A 92 6.69 -7.84 5.68
N THR A 93 7.81 -7.87 6.39
CA THR A 93 8.35 -9.11 6.98
C THR A 93 7.26 -9.84 7.78
N GLY A 94 7.16 -11.15 7.56
CA GLY A 94 6.13 -11.98 8.18
C GLY A 94 4.76 -11.95 7.51
N TYR A 95 4.64 -11.26 6.37
CA TYR A 95 3.40 -11.23 5.57
C TYR A 95 3.68 -11.61 4.13
N LYS A 96 2.69 -12.14 3.45
CA LYS A 96 2.69 -12.35 2.00
C LYS A 96 1.52 -11.63 1.35
N LEU A 97 1.76 -11.09 0.17
CA LEU A 97 0.72 -10.48 -0.64
C LEU A 97 -0.21 -11.57 -1.19
N VAL A 98 -1.51 -11.39 -0.98
CA VAL A 98 -2.54 -12.29 -1.52
C VAL A 98 -3.08 -11.74 -2.82
N LYS A 99 -3.55 -10.49 -2.82
CA LYS A 99 -4.09 -9.81 -4.01
C LYS A 99 -4.16 -8.30 -3.82
N VAL A 100 -4.31 -7.61 -4.93
CA VAL A 100 -4.58 -6.17 -4.98
C VAL A 100 -5.88 -5.95 -5.75
N LEU A 101 -6.75 -5.13 -5.19
CA LEU A 101 -8.04 -4.78 -5.79
C LEU A 101 -8.03 -3.28 -6.14
N VAL A 102 -8.59 -2.95 -7.30
CA VAL A 102 -8.90 -1.56 -7.70
C VAL A 102 -10.40 -1.49 -7.94
N ASN A 103 -11.11 -0.69 -7.14
CA ASN A 103 -12.57 -0.63 -7.14
C ASN A 103 -13.19 -2.04 -7.04
N ASP A 104 -12.70 -2.84 -6.08
CA ASP A 104 -13.10 -4.23 -5.79
C ASP A 104 -12.80 -5.25 -6.91
N VAL A 105 -12.13 -4.84 -8.00
CA VAL A 105 -11.69 -5.73 -9.08
C VAL A 105 -10.20 -6.05 -8.90
N GLU A 106 -9.87 -7.36 -8.87
CA GLU A 106 -8.49 -7.82 -8.75
C GLU A 106 -7.64 -7.36 -9.94
N LYS A 107 -6.43 -6.91 -9.65
CA LYS A 107 -5.44 -6.46 -10.62
C LYS A 107 -4.12 -7.19 -10.44
N ALA A 108 -3.58 -7.67 -11.56
CA ALA A 108 -2.22 -8.22 -11.58
C ALA A 108 -1.18 -7.11 -11.40
N LEU A 109 -0.10 -7.45 -10.74
CA LEU A 109 1.08 -6.60 -10.60
C LEU A 109 2.13 -6.97 -11.67
N ASP A 110 2.91 -5.98 -12.05
CA ASP A 110 4.17 -6.17 -12.79
C ASP A 110 5.31 -6.14 -11.77
N GLY A 111 5.78 -7.31 -11.37
CA GLY A 111 6.59 -7.44 -10.16
C GLY A 111 5.81 -6.95 -8.92
N ASN A 112 6.32 -5.92 -8.27
CA ASN A 112 5.67 -5.27 -7.13
C ASN A 112 4.87 -4.02 -7.52
N THR A 113 4.66 -3.75 -8.81
CA THR A 113 4.10 -2.49 -9.30
C THR A 113 2.68 -2.69 -9.83
N LEU A 114 1.73 -1.98 -9.24
CA LEU A 114 0.40 -1.77 -9.80
C LEU A 114 0.46 -0.60 -10.79
N LYS A 115 0.20 -0.87 -12.07
CA LYS A 115 0.19 0.14 -13.13
C LYS A 115 -1.25 0.52 -13.49
N LEU A 116 -1.67 1.73 -13.11
CA LEU A 116 -2.94 2.31 -13.53
C LEU A 116 -2.75 3.19 -14.75
N LYS A 117 -3.51 2.94 -15.80
CA LYS A 117 -3.40 3.67 -17.07
C LYS A 117 -4.72 4.31 -17.46
N ASN A 118 -4.62 5.49 -18.12
CA ASN A 118 -5.77 6.21 -18.66
C ASN A 118 -6.87 6.40 -17.61
N ILE A 119 -6.52 7.07 -16.50
CA ILE A 119 -7.40 7.26 -15.35
C ILE A 119 -8.48 8.29 -15.72
N THR A 120 -9.75 7.88 -15.68
CA THR A 120 -10.90 8.69 -16.06
C THR A 120 -11.97 8.80 -14.98
N SER A 121 -11.70 8.25 -13.79
CA SER A 121 -12.59 8.29 -12.62
C SER A 121 -11.78 8.12 -11.34
N ASN A 122 -12.41 8.46 -10.20
CA ASN A 122 -11.84 8.17 -8.89
C ASN A 122 -11.67 6.66 -8.69
N MET A 123 -10.61 6.27 -7.99
CA MET A 123 -10.28 4.87 -7.73
C MET A 123 -9.95 4.65 -6.25
N LYS A 124 -10.19 3.42 -5.80
CA LYS A 124 -9.74 2.90 -4.51
C LYS A 124 -8.82 1.72 -4.73
N ILE A 125 -7.70 1.69 -4.02
CA ILE A 125 -6.78 0.56 -4.00
C ILE A 125 -6.91 -0.11 -2.64
N LYS A 126 -7.16 -1.42 -2.66
CA LYS A 126 -7.17 -2.28 -1.48
C LYS A 126 -6.14 -3.37 -1.65
N VAL A 127 -5.21 -3.46 -0.70
CA VAL A 127 -4.18 -4.49 -0.66
C VAL A 127 -4.59 -5.55 0.36
N VAL A 128 -4.54 -6.80 -0.04
CA VAL A 128 -4.85 -7.94 0.84
C VAL A 128 -3.58 -8.72 1.05
N VAL A 129 -3.20 -8.85 2.31
CA VAL A 129 -2.05 -9.64 2.76
C VAL A 129 -2.51 -10.67 3.78
N GLU A 130 -1.74 -11.72 3.94
CA GLU A 130 -1.91 -12.67 5.03
C GLU A 130 -0.61 -12.85 5.79
N LYS A 131 -0.70 -13.11 7.08
CA LYS A 131 0.45 -13.40 7.92
C LYS A 131 1.02 -14.77 7.54
N ILE A 132 2.34 -14.85 7.43
CA ILE A 132 3.01 -16.12 7.20
C ILE A 132 3.04 -16.86 8.53
N GLU A 133 2.48 -18.06 8.55
CA GLU A 133 2.55 -18.98 9.68
C GLU A 133 3.57 -20.06 9.35
N TYR A 134 4.60 -20.16 10.17
CA TYR A 134 5.62 -21.20 10.06
C TYR A 134 5.23 -22.37 10.94
N LYS A 135 5.59 -23.60 10.51
CA LYS A 135 5.29 -24.84 11.22
C LYS A 135 6.55 -25.53 11.65
N VAL A 136 6.49 -26.19 12.80
CA VAL A 136 7.49 -27.19 13.18
C VAL A 136 7.27 -28.43 12.31
N ILE A 137 8.26 -28.76 11.48
CA ILE A 137 8.20 -29.87 10.51
C ILE A 137 8.96 -31.12 10.99
N GLU A 138 9.83 -30.96 12.00
CA GLU A 138 10.48 -32.05 12.73
C GLU A 138 10.58 -31.69 14.21
N GLY A 139 10.40 -32.64 15.09
CA GLY A 139 10.51 -32.48 16.55
C GLY A 139 9.25 -31.94 17.24
N ALA A 140 8.13 -31.75 16.51
CA ALA A 140 6.86 -31.49 17.17
C ALA A 140 6.43 -32.68 18.03
N GLU A 141 5.85 -32.39 19.20
CA GLU A 141 5.30 -33.40 20.12
C GLU A 141 6.32 -34.49 20.54
N GLN A 142 7.63 -34.18 20.47
CA GLN A 142 8.66 -35.13 20.89
C GLN A 142 8.69 -35.25 22.42
N THR A 143 8.97 -36.45 22.90
CA THR A 143 9.25 -36.71 24.33
C THR A 143 10.76 -36.65 24.56
N TYR A 144 11.16 -35.90 25.58
CA TYR A 144 12.53 -35.85 26.07
C TYR A 144 12.61 -36.55 27.41
N THR A 145 13.59 -37.47 27.57
CA THR A 145 13.83 -38.17 28.82
C THR A 145 15.11 -37.69 29.46
N ILE A 146 15.04 -37.17 30.68
CA ILE A 146 16.18 -36.56 31.41
C ILE A 146 17.40 -37.46 31.51
N THR A 147 17.20 -38.77 31.55
CA THR A 147 18.26 -39.77 31.70
C THR A 147 18.89 -40.23 30.38
N GLU A 148 18.30 -39.86 29.24
CA GLU A 148 18.77 -40.22 27.91
C GLU A 148 19.46 -39.06 27.22
N ASP A 149 20.46 -39.37 26.40
CA ASP A 149 21.20 -38.37 25.63
C ASP A 149 20.48 -38.03 24.29
N THR A 150 19.19 -37.61 24.41
CA THR A 150 18.35 -37.25 23.29
C THR A 150 18.39 -35.73 23.07
N GLU A 151 18.59 -35.29 21.83
CA GLU A 151 18.54 -33.89 21.50
C GLU A 151 17.09 -33.36 21.45
N ALA A 152 16.81 -32.29 22.16
CA ALA A 152 15.56 -31.51 21.99
C ALA A 152 15.69 -30.62 20.74
N ARG A 153 15.56 -31.24 19.57
CA ARG A 153 15.81 -30.65 18.27
C ARG A 153 14.51 -30.39 17.50
N PHE A 154 14.35 -29.18 17.01
CA PHE A 154 13.18 -28.73 16.27
C PHE A 154 13.62 -28.15 14.92
N ARG A 155 12.86 -28.47 13.89
CA ARG A 155 13.02 -27.87 12.57
C ARG A 155 11.76 -27.15 12.16
N ILE A 156 11.89 -25.89 11.81
CA ILE A 156 10.79 -25.00 11.40
C ILE A 156 10.91 -24.74 9.90
N ASP A 157 9.81 -24.67 9.16
CA ASP A 157 9.75 -24.43 7.73
C ASP A 157 10.06 -22.97 7.31
N ALA A 158 10.55 -22.15 8.25
CA ALA A 158 10.98 -20.79 7.99
C ALA A 158 12.44 -20.75 7.50
N ASP A 159 12.74 -19.82 6.60
CA ASP A 159 14.11 -19.52 6.21
C ASP A 159 14.91 -19.00 7.42
N TYR A 160 16.14 -19.53 7.60
CA TYR A 160 17.01 -19.17 8.73
C TYR A 160 17.34 -17.67 8.78
N SER A 161 17.41 -17.00 7.64
CA SER A 161 17.66 -15.55 7.58
C SER A 161 16.55 -14.70 8.22
N LEU A 162 15.36 -15.26 8.42
CA LEU A 162 14.21 -14.60 9.07
C LEU A 162 14.21 -14.80 10.59
N PHE A 163 15.06 -15.72 11.11
CA PHE A 163 15.13 -15.99 12.53
C PHE A 163 15.73 -14.81 13.29
N ASN A 164 14.99 -14.26 14.24
CA ASN A 164 15.39 -13.07 14.98
C ASN A 164 16.19 -13.38 16.27
N ASN A 165 16.72 -14.60 16.40
CA ASN A 165 17.48 -15.09 17.55
C ASN A 165 16.69 -15.08 18.88
N LYS A 166 15.39 -15.32 18.82
CA LYS A 166 14.52 -15.42 20.00
C LYS A 166 13.80 -16.75 20.04
N VAL A 167 14.09 -17.52 21.06
CA VAL A 167 13.46 -18.80 21.39
C VAL A 167 12.80 -18.66 22.76
N TYR A 168 11.59 -19.16 22.91
CA TYR A 168 10.84 -19.13 24.15
C TYR A 168 10.40 -20.54 24.51
N VAL A 169 10.47 -20.87 25.79
CA VAL A 169 9.83 -22.05 26.37
C VAL A 169 8.81 -21.53 27.39
N ASP A 170 7.57 -21.97 27.27
CA ASP A 170 6.42 -21.52 28.09
C ASP A 170 6.28 -19.99 28.16
N ASN A 171 6.52 -19.32 27.02
CA ASN A 171 6.56 -17.86 26.89
C ASN A 171 7.70 -17.16 27.65
N VAL A 172 8.64 -17.88 28.25
CA VAL A 172 9.86 -17.34 28.86
C VAL A 172 10.98 -17.35 27.82
N LEU A 173 11.64 -16.19 27.64
CA LEU A 173 12.77 -16.09 26.71
C LEU A 173 13.92 -16.97 27.20
N VAL A 174 14.37 -17.87 26.32
CA VAL A 174 15.54 -18.72 26.57
C VAL A 174 16.82 -17.93 26.31
N ASP A 175 17.75 -17.96 27.23
CA ASP A 175 19.08 -17.37 27.02
C ASP A 175 19.78 -18.02 25.83
N SER A 176 20.46 -17.22 25.01
CA SER A 176 21.12 -17.70 23.77
C SER A 176 22.22 -18.76 24.02
N SER A 177 22.76 -18.83 25.24
CA SER A 177 23.71 -19.89 25.64
C SER A 177 23.04 -21.27 25.83
N ASN A 178 21.70 -21.30 25.95
CA ASN A 178 20.92 -22.51 26.24
C ASN A 178 20.35 -23.19 25.00
N TYR A 179 20.65 -22.67 23.81
CA TYR A 179 20.29 -23.33 22.55
C TYR A 179 21.33 -23.04 21.46
N THR A 180 21.30 -23.88 20.44
CA THR A 180 21.98 -23.62 19.18
C THR A 180 20.98 -23.46 18.06
N SER A 181 21.34 -22.66 17.04
CA SER A 181 20.51 -22.49 15.85
C SER A 181 21.34 -22.61 14.59
N LYS A 182 20.78 -23.16 13.53
CA LYS A 182 21.48 -23.31 12.24
C LYS A 182 20.51 -23.32 11.05
N SER A 183 21.10 -23.07 9.87
CA SER A 183 20.39 -23.10 8.58
C SER A 183 20.00 -24.54 8.17
N GLY A 184 19.10 -24.64 7.19
CA GLY A 184 18.49 -25.86 6.70
C GLY A 184 17.01 -25.88 7.03
N SER A 185 16.24 -24.89 6.52
CA SER A 185 15.13 -24.29 7.24
C SER A 185 15.67 -23.70 8.55
N THR A 186 14.89 -23.38 9.54
CA THR A 186 15.44 -22.98 10.85
C THR A 186 15.48 -24.18 11.78
N ILE A 187 16.68 -24.57 12.22
CA ILE A 187 16.85 -25.66 13.16
C ILE A 187 17.24 -25.05 14.51
N ILE A 188 16.50 -25.40 15.55
CA ILE A 188 16.76 -25.04 16.95
C ILE A 188 17.04 -26.32 17.72
N VAL A 189 18.11 -26.33 18.50
CA VAL A 189 18.46 -27.40 19.42
C VAL A 189 18.60 -26.81 20.81
N LEU A 190 17.72 -27.18 21.75
CA LEU A 190 17.87 -26.80 23.14
C LEU A 190 18.97 -27.65 23.79
N ASN A 191 19.83 -26.98 24.57
CA ASN A 191 20.90 -27.68 25.29
C ASN A 191 20.33 -28.59 26.35
N LYS A 192 20.94 -29.76 26.51
CA LYS A 192 20.52 -30.77 27.51
C LYS A 192 20.43 -30.18 28.91
N ASP A 193 21.47 -29.47 29.35
CA ASP A 193 21.51 -28.85 30.68
C ASP A 193 20.34 -27.91 30.95
N TYR A 194 19.90 -27.18 29.91
CA TYR A 194 18.73 -26.31 30.01
C TYR A 194 17.43 -27.13 30.08
N VAL A 195 17.28 -28.14 29.22
CA VAL A 195 16.06 -28.98 29.21
C VAL A 195 15.90 -29.73 30.55
N ASP A 196 17.00 -30.17 31.14
CA ASP A 196 17.01 -30.85 32.46
C ASP A 196 16.59 -29.93 33.63
N THR A 197 16.59 -28.59 33.42
CA THR A 197 16.05 -27.65 34.42
C THR A 197 14.55 -27.44 34.32
N LEU A 198 13.91 -27.91 33.26
CA LEU A 198 12.46 -27.79 33.10
C LEU A 198 11.72 -28.76 34.03
N ALA A 199 10.55 -28.37 34.48
CA ALA A 199 9.70 -29.26 35.25
C ALA A 199 9.27 -30.49 34.41
N VAL A 200 8.95 -31.60 35.06
CA VAL A 200 8.36 -32.72 34.33
C VAL A 200 6.93 -32.36 33.89
N GLY A 201 6.66 -32.42 32.60
CA GLY A 201 5.37 -32.08 32.03
C GLY A 201 5.47 -31.65 30.56
N GLU A 202 4.38 -31.09 30.03
CA GLU A 202 4.33 -30.55 28.68
C GLU A 202 4.88 -29.11 28.67
N HIS A 203 5.72 -28.82 27.71
CA HIS A 203 6.30 -27.50 27.50
C HIS A 203 6.03 -27.01 26.08
N THR A 204 5.79 -25.72 25.93
CA THR A 204 5.55 -25.09 24.62
C THR A 204 6.77 -24.38 24.13
N LEU A 205 7.33 -24.78 22.97
CA LEU A 205 8.38 -24.04 22.26
C LEU A 205 7.76 -23.01 21.32
N LYS A 206 8.26 -21.76 21.38
CA LYS A 206 7.96 -20.71 20.43
C LYS A 206 9.26 -20.13 19.87
N VAL A 207 9.35 -20.08 18.56
CA VAL A 207 10.47 -19.47 17.81
C VAL A 207 9.96 -18.24 17.08
N ALA A 208 10.67 -17.12 17.16
CA ALA A 208 10.24 -15.88 16.57
C ALA A 208 11.00 -15.58 15.25
N PHE A 209 10.26 -15.11 14.27
CA PHE A 209 10.71 -14.75 12.92
C PHE A 209 10.32 -13.33 12.58
#